data_3614995a228ab2ff048a2dd10758b4be
#
_entry.id   3614995a228ab2ff048a2dd10758b4be
#
_cell.length_a   1.000
_cell.length_b   1.000
_cell.length_c   1.000
_cell.angle_alpha   90.00
_cell.angle_beta   90.00
_cell.angle_gamma   90.00
#
_symmetry.space_group_name_H-M   'P 1'
#
loop_
_entity.id
_entity.type
_entity.pdbx_description
1 polymer ?
#
loop_
_entity_poly.entity_id
_entity_poly.type
_entity_poly.pdbx_seq_one_letter_code
_entity_poly.pdbx_strand_id
1 'polypeptide(L)'
;MAQPANVITQNILFDRLEEMRSYGGERLTFGISNKILAKFIEHDINLKKAINDTHERFNLLKKSHPKFLALCEKDQIKEAQSSIVNFYAKDMVNPYVAIGAMGPWVISLKGAVIYDCGGYGMLGLGHSPELALSA
;
A
#
# COMPACT_ATOMS: atom_id res chain seq x y z
N MET A 1 17.62 -13.61 -25.64
CA MET A 1 17.55 -12.12 -25.68
C MET A 1 17.34 -11.63 -24.24
N ALA A 2 18.20 -10.75 -23.75
CA ALA A 2 18.01 -10.15 -22.42
C ALA A 2 16.79 -9.21 -22.47
N GLN A 3 15.88 -9.34 -21.49
CA GLN A 3 14.77 -8.41 -21.35
C GLN A 3 15.30 -7.01 -21.00
N PRO A 4 14.69 -5.92 -21.51
CA PRO A 4 15.13 -4.58 -21.19
C PRO A 4 15.00 -4.34 -19.66
N ALA A 5 15.94 -3.60 -19.08
CA ALA A 5 16.03 -3.35 -17.64
C ALA A 5 14.71 -2.84 -17.01
N ASN A 6 13.94 -2.05 -17.76
CA ASN A 6 12.61 -1.56 -17.31
C ASN A 6 11.59 -2.68 -17.10
N VAL A 7 11.59 -3.71 -17.95
CA VAL A 7 10.67 -4.84 -17.81
C VAL A 7 11.02 -5.70 -16.59
N ILE A 8 12.31 -5.87 -16.33
CA ILE A 8 12.78 -6.62 -15.16
C ILE A 8 12.36 -5.89 -13.87
N THR A 9 12.57 -4.57 -13.80
CA THR A 9 12.17 -3.76 -12.63
C THR A 9 10.66 -3.80 -12.41
N GLN A 10 9.87 -3.69 -13.47
CA GLN A 10 8.41 -3.75 -13.42
C GLN A 10 7.92 -5.10 -12.88
N ASN A 11 8.49 -6.21 -13.35
CA ASN A 11 8.13 -7.55 -12.88
C ASN A 11 8.42 -7.70 -11.38
N ILE A 12 9.57 -7.25 -10.91
CA ILE A 12 9.93 -7.31 -9.48
C ILE A 12 8.92 -6.55 -8.62
N LEU A 13 8.47 -5.38 -9.04
CA LEU A 13 7.48 -4.59 -8.31
C LEU A 13 6.11 -5.27 -8.27
N PHE A 14 5.70 -5.89 -9.37
CA PHE A 14 4.45 -6.66 -9.40
C PHE A 14 4.52 -7.94 -8.58
N ASP A 15 5.66 -8.65 -8.58
CA ASP A 15 5.87 -9.82 -7.74
C ASP A 15 5.75 -9.47 -6.24
N ARG A 16 6.29 -8.32 -5.83
CA ARG A 16 6.14 -7.79 -4.45
C ARG A 16 4.69 -7.52 -4.09
N LEU A 17 3.93 -6.89 -4.98
CA LEU A 17 2.51 -6.67 -4.76
C LEU A 17 1.73 -7.98 -4.72
N GLU A 18 2.08 -8.95 -5.56
CA GLU A 18 1.40 -10.25 -5.60
C GLU A 18 1.68 -11.08 -4.36
N GLU A 19 2.90 -11.03 -3.82
CA GLU A 19 3.21 -11.63 -2.52
C GLU A 19 2.28 -11.09 -1.42
N MET A 20 2.08 -9.77 -1.37
CA MET A 20 1.18 -9.15 -0.39
C MET A 20 -0.28 -9.52 -0.62
N ARG A 21 -0.71 -9.58 -1.88
CA ARG A 21 -2.10 -9.89 -2.29
C ARG A 21 -2.50 -11.32 -1.97
N SER A 22 -1.57 -12.25 -2.13
CA SER A 22 -1.79 -13.69 -1.90
C SER A 22 -1.60 -14.11 -0.45
N TYR A 23 -1.07 -13.23 0.40
CA TYR A 23 -0.74 -13.60 1.78
C TYR A 23 -1.95 -13.57 2.70
N GLY A 24 -2.19 -14.70 3.39
CA GLY A 24 -3.22 -14.83 4.43
C GLY A 24 -4.64 -14.88 3.87
N GLY A 25 -5.59 -14.32 4.62
CA GLY A 25 -7.00 -14.38 4.29
C GLY A 25 -7.43 -13.45 3.16
N GLU A 26 -8.71 -13.53 2.81
CA GLU A 26 -9.34 -12.84 1.70
C GLU A 26 -9.11 -11.32 1.75
N ARG A 27 -8.92 -10.72 0.58
CA ARG A 27 -8.89 -9.28 0.38
C ARG A 27 -10.22 -8.78 -0.21
N LEU A 28 -10.62 -7.58 0.17
CA LEU A 28 -11.82 -6.91 -0.29
C LEU A 28 -11.50 -5.72 -1.20
N THR A 29 -10.38 -5.05 -0.93
CA THR A 29 -9.91 -3.88 -1.69
C THR A 29 -8.92 -4.32 -2.75
N PHE A 30 -9.22 -4.07 -4.03
CA PHE A 30 -8.40 -4.50 -5.16
C PHE A 30 -7.48 -3.39 -5.65
N GLY A 31 -7.91 -2.13 -5.56
CA GLY A 31 -7.14 -0.98 -6.05
C GLY A 31 -7.00 -0.93 -7.57
N ILE A 32 -5.98 -0.23 -8.04
CA ILE A 32 -5.68 -0.06 -9.46
C ILE A 32 -5.07 -1.35 -10.03
N SER A 33 -5.54 -1.78 -11.20
CA SER A 33 -5.06 -3.00 -11.85
C SER A 33 -3.60 -2.88 -12.32
N ASN A 34 -2.88 -4.01 -12.35
CA ASN A 34 -1.49 -4.05 -12.84
C ASN A 34 -1.33 -3.51 -14.26
N LYS A 35 -2.34 -3.71 -15.13
CA LYS A 35 -2.35 -3.17 -16.49
C LYS A 35 -2.27 -1.65 -16.52
N ILE A 36 -2.94 -0.98 -15.59
CA ILE A 36 -2.91 0.48 -15.45
C ILE A 36 -1.62 0.91 -14.75
N LEU A 37 -1.25 0.24 -13.66
CA LEU A 37 -0.02 0.54 -12.93
C LEU A 37 1.23 0.45 -13.80
N ALA A 38 1.26 -0.48 -14.75
CA ALA A 38 2.37 -0.63 -15.69
C ALA A 38 2.72 0.67 -16.42
N LYS A 39 1.69 1.48 -16.75
CA LYS A 39 1.88 2.76 -17.43
C LYS A 39 2.51 3.83 -16.54
N PHE A 40 2.27 3.77 -15.23
CA PHE A 40 2.83 4.71 -14.27
C PHE A 40 4.22 4.30 -13.78
N ILE A 41 4.44 3.01 -13.58
CA ILE A 41 5.71 2.48 -13.06
C ILE A 41 6.92 2.92 -13.91
N GLU A 42 6.76 3.11 -15.19
CA GLU A 42 7.89 3.55 -16.05
C GLU A 42 8.41 4.93 -15.66
N HIS A 43 7.54 5.85 -15.29
CA HIS A 43 7.85 7.28 -15.15
C HIS A 43 7.66 7.83 -13.73
N ASP A 44 6.94 7.12 -12.86
CA ASP A 44 6.62 7.60 -11.51
C ASP A 44 7.55 6.99 -10.46
N ILE A 45 8.51 7.78 -9.99
CA ILE A 45 9.46 7.38 -8.95
C ILE A 45 8.78 7.18 -7.61
N ASN A 46 7.72 7.93 -7.31
CA ASN A 46 7.01 7.81 -6.04
C ASN A 46 6.25 6.51 -5.95
N LEU A 47 5.65 6.04 -7.06
CA LEU A 47 5.01 4.73 -7.11
C LEU A 47 6.02 3.60 -6.84
N LYS A 48 7.19 3.67 -7.47
CA LYS A 48 8.26 2.67 -7.27
C LYS A 48 8.71 2.64 -5.80
N LYS A 49 8.97 3.82 -5.23
CA LYS A 49 9.34 3.94 -3.81
C LYS A 49 8.23 3.42 -2.90
N ALA A 50 6.98 3.82 -3.14
CA ALA A 50 5.84 3.36 -2.34
C ALA A 50 5.73 1.84 -2.30
N ILE A 51 5.87 1.16 -3.45
CA ILE A 51 5.81 -0.31 -3.51
C ILE A 51 6.97 -0.93 -2.74
N ASN A 52 8.18 -0.43 -2.93
CA ASN A 52 9.37 -0.96 -2.26
C ASN A 52 9.28 -0.81 -0.73
N ASP A 53 9.02 0.39 -0.26
CA ASP A 53 8.93 0.70 1.17
C ASP A 53 7.78 -0.08 1.84
N THR A 54 6.66 -0.21 1.13
CA THR A 54 5.52 -1.01 1.62
C THR A 54 5.89 -2.48 1.75
N HIS A 55 6.57 -3.05 0.76
CA HIS A 55 6.99 -4.44 0.80
C HIS A 55 8.02 -4.72 1.91
N GLU A 56 8.94 -3.78 2.17
CA GLU A 56 9.88 -3.88 3.30
C GLU A 56 9.12 -3.90 4.64
N ARG A 57 8.16 -2.98 4.82
CA ARG A 57 7.30 -2.94 6.02
C ARG A 57 6.46 -4.21 6.17
N PHE A 58 5.91 -4.71 5.06
CA PHE A 58 5.19 -5.97 5.04
C PHE A 58 6.08 -7.13 5.54
N ASN A 59 7.32 -7.22 5.10
CA ASN A 59 8.26 -8.24 5.56
C ASN A 59 8.64 -8.10 7.05
N LEU A 60 8.70 -6.88 7.57
CA LEU A 60 8.86 -6.65 9.01
C LEU A 60 7.63 -7.13 9.79
N LEU A 61 6.42 -6.83 9.29
CA LEU A 61 5.17 -7.29 9.91
C LEU A 61 5.02 -8.82 9.86
N LYS A 62 5.49 -9.49 8.82
CA LYS A 62 5.53 -10.98 8.77
C LYS A 62 6.32 -11.58 9.93
N LYS A 63 7.35 -10.88 10.39
CA LYS A 63 8.18 -11.34 11.53
C LYS A 63 7.57 -10.95 12.87
N SER A 64 7.07 -9.74 13.00
CA SER A 64 6.61 -9.18 14.28
C SER A 64 5.14 -9.48 14.60
N HIS A 65 4.26 -9.50 13.59
CA HIS A 65 2.82 -9.65 13.72
C HIS A 65 2.22 -10.65 12.72
N PRO A 66 2.76 -11.89 12.64
CA PRO A 66 2.34 -12.86 11.62
C PRO A 66 0.86 -13.21 11.70
N LYS A 67 0.29 -13.27 12.90
CA LYS A 67 -1.14 -13.59 13.11
C LYS A 67 -2.05 -12.50 12.55
N PHE A 68 -1.74 -11.24 12.82
CA PHE A 68 -2.49 -10.10 12.29
C PHE A 68 -2.41 -10.06 10.75
N LEU A 69 -1.22 -10.27 10.21
CA LEU A 69 -1.01 -10.24 8.76
C LEU A 69 -1.77 -11.36 8.03
N ALA A 70 -1.94 -12.52 8.67
CA ALA A 70 -2.66 -13.67 8.11
C ALA A 70 -4.19 -13.52 8.11
N LEU A 71 -4.75 -12.53 8.81
CA LEU A 71 -6.19 -12.29 8.83
C LEU A 71 -6.73 -11.92 7.45
N CYS A 72 -8.03 -12.10 7.24
CA CYS A 72 -8.72 -11.48 6.11
C CYS A 72 -8.78 -9.96 6.29
N GLU A 73 -8.94 -9.22 5.19
CA GLU A 73 -8.91 -7.75 5.23
C GLU A 73 -9.95 -7.15 6.18
N LYS A 74 -11.15 -7.73 6.23
CA LYS A 74 -12.22 -7.31 7.15
C LYS A 74 -11.78 -7.36 8.61
N ASP A 75 -11.14 -8.43 9.02
CA ASP A 75 -10.69 -8.60 10.39
C ASP A 75 -9.45 -7.76 10.70
N GLN A 76 -8.55 -7.56 9.72
CA GLN A 76 -7.43 -6.62 9.84
C GLN A 76 -7.92 -5.19 10.11
N ILE A 77 -8.93 -4.73 9.37
CA ILE A 77 -9.54 -3.41 9.57
C ILE A 77 -10.12 -3.29 10.98
N LYS A 78 -10.91 -4.28 11.40
CA LYS A 78 -11.53 -4.32 12.71
C LYS A 78 -10.49 -4.29 13.83
N GLU A 79 -9.44 -5.10 13.73
CA GLU A 79 -8.38 -5.16 14.74
C GLU A 79 -7.57 -3.86 14.79
N ALA A 80 -7.20 -3.30 13.62
CA ALA A 80 -6.49 -2.03 13.56
C ALA A 80 -7.29 -0.86 14.15
N GLN A 81 -8.62 -0.86 14.00
CA GLN A 81 -9.49 0.16 14.56
C GLN A 81 -9.80 -0.02 16.05
N SER A 82 -9.65 -1.21 16.59
CA SER A 82 -10.06 -1.53 17.97
C SER A 82 -9.33 -0.74 19.05
N SER A 83 -8.12 -0.28 18.78
CA SER A 83 -7.25 0.47 19.70
C SER A 83 -7.25 1.99 19.46
N ILE A 84 -8.03 2.48 18.51
CA ILE A 84 -8.06 3.89 18.11
C ILE A 84 -9.36 4.53 18.61
N VAL A 85 -9.24 5.72 19.22
CA VAL A 85 -10.41 6.56 19.50
C VAL A 85 -11.00 7.03 18.19
N ASN A 86 -12.15 6.52 17.84
CA ASN A 86 -12.82 6.86 16.60
C ASN A 86 -13.64 8.14 16.78
N PHE A 87 -13.27 9.22 16.11
CA PHE A 87 -14.01 10.48 16.09
C PHE A 87 -15.23 10.46 15.15
N TYR A 88 -15.34 9.44 14.32
CA TYR A 88 -16.43 9.26 13.37
C TYR A 88 -17.56 8.43 13.98
N ALA A 89 -18.70 8.40 13.31
CA ALA A 89 -19.82 7.56 13.72
C ALA A 89 -19.41 6.08 13.81
N LYS A 90 -20.05 5.32 14.71
CA LYS A 90 -19.66 3.93 14.99
C LYS A 90 -19.77 2.98 13.80
N ASP A 91 -20.53 3.35 12.79
CA ASP A 91 -20.74 2.63 11.54
C ASP A 91 -19.75 3.03 10.43
N MET A 92 -18.95 4.08 10.64
CA MET A 92 -17.87 4.43 9.71
C MET A 92 -16.68 3.50 9.91
N VAL A 93 -16.43 2.68 8.91
CA VAL A 93 -15.33 1.73 8.86
C VAL A 93 -14.33 2.22 7.82
N ASN A 94 -13.03 2.24 8.18
CA ASN A 94 -11.99 2.47 7.18
C ASN A 94 -12.06 1.37 6.11
N PRO A 95 -11.92 1.72 4.83
CA PRO A 95 -12.07 0.74 3.75
C PRO A 95 -10.90 -0.25 3.67
N TYR A 96 -9.73 0.11 4.21
CA TYR A 96 -8.52 -0.71 4.19
C TYR A 96 -7.51 -0.25 5.24
N VAL A 97 -6.52 -1.09 5.53
CA VAL A 97 -5.35 -0.73 6.36
C VAL A 97 -4.21 -0.30 5.44
N ALA A 98 -3.87 0.99 5.45
CA ALA A 98 -2.71 1.50 4.72
C ALA A 98 -1.41 1.22 5.49
N ILE A 99 -0.35 0.76 4.81
CA ILE A 99 0.97 0.53 5.42
C ILE A 99 2.11 1.26 4.72
N GLY A 100 1.88 1.77 3.55
CA GLY A 100 2.85 2.59 2.82
C GLY A 100 2.16 3.65 1.98
N ALA A 101 2.80 4.80 1.88
CA ALA A 101 2.30 5.88 1.03
C ALA A 101 3.45 6.80 0.63
N MET A 102 3.42 7.29 -0.62
CA MET A 102 4.36 8.28 -1.13
C MET A 102 3.75 9.09 -2.27
N GLY A 103 3.87 10.42 -2.20
CA GLY A 103 3.18 11.30 -3.14
C GLY A 103 1.67 11.04 -3.13
N PRO A 104 1.02 10.78 -4.26
CA PRO A 104 -0.40 10.45 -4.31
C PRO A 104 -0.70 8.96 -4.10
N TRP A 105 0.32 8.13 -3.93
CA TRP A 105 0.16 6.68 -3.90
C TRP A 105 0.02 6.16 -2.47
N VAL A 106 -1.01 5.38 -2.23
CA VAL A 106 -1.26 4.65 -0.98
C VAL A 106 -1.31 3.16 -1.28
N ILE A 107 -0.67 2.34 -0.45
CA ILE A 107 -0.68 0.89 -0.60
C ILE A 107 -1.22 0.25 0.67
N SER A 108 -2.24 -0.57 0.51
CA SER A 108 -2.85 -1.30 1.62
C SER A 108 -2.01 -2.50 2.06
N LEU A 109 -2.31 -2.99 3.25
CA LEU A 109 -1.71 -4.20 3.80
C LEU A 109 -1.91 -5.44 2.91
N LYS A 110 -2.99 -5.47 2.12
CA LYS A 110 -3.31 -6.51 1.13
C LYS A 110 -2.83 -6.16 -0.30
N GLY A 111 -1.87 -5.25 -0.44
CA GLY A 111 -1.25 -4.92 -1.73
C GLY A 111 -2.15 -4.22 -2.74
N ALA A 112 -3.25 -3.60 -2.30
CA ALA A 112 -4.04 -2.73 -3.14
C ALA A 112 -3.32 -1.40 -3.32
N VAL A 113 -3.07 -0.98 -4.56
CA VAL A 113 -2.49 0.32 -4.89
C VAL A 113 -3.61 1.29 -5.20
N ILE A 114 -3.62 2.41 -4.52
CA ILE A 114 -4.67 3.41 -4.55
C ILE A 114 -4.05 4.76 -4.88
N TYR A 115 -4.71 5.54 -5.74
CA TYR A 115 -4.34 6.93 -6.01
C TYR A 115 -5.22 7.83 -5.14
N ASP A 116 -4.61 8.53 -4.19
CA ASP A 116 -5.32 9.45 -3.31
C ASP A 116 -5.52 10.79 -4.00
N CYS A 117 -6.77 11.07 -4.36
CA CYS A 117 -7.14 12.29 -5.08
C CYS A 117 -7.53 13.46 -4.16
N GLY A 118 -7.60 13.29 -2.84
CA GLY A 118 -8.23 14.35 -2.09
C GLY A 118 -8.04 14.45 -0.60
N GLY A 119 -7.73 13.41 0.10
CA GLY A 119 -7.75 13.43 1.57
C GLY A 119 -6.53 14.10 2.19
N TYR A 120 -5.38 13.57 1.91
CA TYR A 120 -4.11 14.00 2.51
C TYR A 120 -3.36 15.04 1.66
N GLY A 121 -3.86 15.32 0.47
CA GLY A 121 -3.34 16.34 -0.42
C GLY A 121 -3.78 17.77 -0.09
N MET A 122 -4.50 18.01 1.01
CA MET A 122 -4.99 19.36 1.36
C MET A 122 -3.88 20.41 1.51
N LEU A 123 -2.66 19.98 1.83
CA LEU A 123 -1.48 20.84 1.89
C LEU A 123 -0.68 20.84 0.58
N GLY A 124 -1.08 20.07 -0.43
CA GLY A 124 -0.39 19.98 -1.70
C GLY A 124 0.96 19.25 -1.67
N LEU A 125 1.33 18.64 -0.53
CA LEU A 125 2.64 17.99 -0.34
C LEU A 125 2.63 16.49 -0.61
N GLY A 126 1.45 15.87 -0.73
CA GLY A 126 1.29 14.42 -0.85
C GLY A 126 1.68 13.67 0.43
N HIS A 127 1.72 12.34 0.33
CA HIS A 127 2.16 11.47 1.42
C HIS A 127 3.69 11.46 1.54
N SER A 128 4.19 11.38 2.77
CA SER A 128 5.63 11.24 3.09
C SER A 128 6.52 12.23 2.33
N PRO A 129 6.25 13.56 2.39
CA PRO A 129 7.03 14.54 1.67
C PRO A 129 8.47 14.57 2.21
N GLU A 130 9.46 14.56 1.31
CA GLU A 130 10.89 14.57 1.69
C GLU A 130 11.23 15.77 2.60
N LEU A 131 10.59 16.91 2.37
CA LEU A 131 10.78 18.11 3.19
C LEU A 131 10.42 17.89 4.67
N ALA A 132 9.37 17.08 4.94
CA ALA A 132 8.97 16.76 6.32
C ALA A 132 9.80 15.62 6.93
N LEU A 133 10.38 14.74 6.09
CA LEU A 133 11.21 13.64 6.55
C LEU A 133 12.66 14.05 6.84
N SER A 134 13.10 15.18 6.28
CA SER A 134 14.46 15.73 6.45
C SER A 134 14.58 16.76 7.59
N ALA A 135 13.48 17.13 8.21
CA ALA A 135 13.43 18.07 9.34
C ALA A 135 13.59 17.35 10.69
#